data_a61d7aa29633f0535427b1a915962dde
#
_entry.id   a61d7aa29633f0535427b1a915962dde
#
_cell.length_a   1.000
_cell.length_b   1.000
_cell.length_c   1.000
_cell.angle_alpha   90.00
_cell.angle_beta   90.00
_cell.angle_gamma   90.00
#
_symmetry.space_group_name_H-M   'P 1'
#
loop_
_entity.id
_entity.type
_entity.pdbx_description
1 polymer ?
#
loop_
_entity_poly.entity_id
_entity_poly.type
_entity_poly.pdbx_seq_one_letter_code
_entity_poly.pdbx_strand_id
1 'polypeptide(L)'
;MKTLKLITAVALTAILGFTSCQSEESSEVGTNPNANSATSPTASNYKRAAMNDGSDDDFLDGNSCTQLLFPLTAAVNGQTITLLTRLDLSIALSIIGEFNNDSDSVTFDFPINVRTSSYSEIVVSSQSDFDALKEDCENAEAEGEDAVSCVTIDFPVTMLTYNISVEQTGSVVVQSKEQLYLFITDLQSDALFSVNYPVSAVLSNGTTLEINSDASFQNAISECMQSEQEEEEAAETANEVEAILSGTTFEVETFVSGGVNTANEYADYTFEFTNDLKLIARNNANVALEDVSGTYEVSSETTVFVNIDFESNTAVSALGNDWVVNTYSSTLVTFSSKTDASVTLAFQKI
;
A
#
# COMPACT_ATOMS: atom_id res chain seq x y z
N MET A 1 -27.88 73.43 12.29
CA MET A 1 -27.00 73.47 11.11
C MET A 1 -25.52 73.06 11.39
N LYS A 2 -25.01 73.25 12.61
CA LYS A 2 -23.59 72.82 12.93
C LYS A 2 -23.40 71.31 13.05
N THR A 3 -24.37 70.57 13.55
CA THR A 3 -24.33 69.10 13.71
C THR A 3 -24.44 68.35 12.36
N LEU A 4 -25.15 68.91 11.39
CA LEU A 4 -25.31 68.31 10.07
C LEU A 4 -24.00 68.35 9.25
N LYS A 5 -23.19 69.43 9.45
CA LYS A 5 -21.91 69.58 8.75
C LYS A 5 -20.83 68.67 9.34
N LEU A 6 -20.93 68.32 10.61
CA LEU A 6 -19.97 67.38 11.26
C LEU A 6 -20.22 65.93 10.85
N ILE A 7 -21.49 65.54 10.69
CA ILE A 7 -21.87 64.21 10.22
C ILE A 7 -21.45 64.01 8.77
N THR A 8 -21.57 65.02 7.91
CA THR A 8 -21.15 64.95 6.50
C THR A 8 -19.63 64.85 6.38
N ALA A 9 -18.86 65.52 7.23
CA ALA A 9 -17.40 65.45 7.23
C ALA A 9 -16.88 64.07 7.73
N VAL A 10 -17.52 63.47 8.74
CA VAL A 10 -17.16 62.13 9.21
C VAL A 10 -17.55 61.04 8.23
N ALA A 11 -18.70 61.19 7.53
CA ALA A 11 -19.10 60.22 6.48
C ALA A 11 -18.19 60.29 5.26
N LEU A 12 -17.66 61.46 4.91
CA LEU A 12 -16.75 61.61 3.75
C LEU A 12 -15.35 61.08 4.03
N THR A 13 -14.86 61.14 5.28
CA THR A 13 -13.60 60.57 5.70
C THR A 13 -13.67 59.06 5.82
N ALA A 14 -14.81 58.45 6.16
CA ALA A 14 -14.99 57.00 6.22
C ALA A 14 -15.01 56.32 4.85
N ILE A 15 -15.41 57.07 3.77
CA ILE A 15 -15.45 56.53 2.39
C ILE A 15 -14.05 56.51 1.73
N LEU A 16 -13.11 57.34 2.21
CA LEU A 16 -11.74 57.37 1.65
C LEU A 16 -10.79 56.35 2.27
N GLY A 17 -11.24 55.62 3.27
CA GLY A 17 -10.43 54.59 3.98
C GLY A 17 -10.52 53.17 3.41
N PHE A 18 -11.36 52.88 2.40
CA PHE A 18 -11.56 51.55 1.84
C PHE A 18 -11.02 51.36 0.43
N THR A 19 -10.17 52.27 -0.06
CA THR A 19 -9.51 52.10 -1.39
C THR A 19 -8.04 51.70 -1.26
N SER A 20 -7.71 50.73 -0.40
CA SER A 20 -6.36 50.19 -0.42
C SER A 20 -6.40 48.75 0.08
N CYS A 21 -6.90 47.89 -0.76
CA CYS A 21 -6.49 46.51 -0.89
C CYS A 21 -6.88 46.07 -2.30
N GLN A 22 -6.34 46.73 -3.32
CA GLN A 22 -5.92 45.98 -4.48
C GLN A 22 -4.67 45.25 -4.04
N SER A 23 -4.80 43.94 -3.82
CA SER A 23 -3.66 43.07 -4.00
C SER A 23 -3.28 43.23 -5.47
N GLU A 24 -2.29 44.09 -5.73
CA GLU A 24 -1.51 43.94 -6.93
C GLU A 24 -1.05 42.48 -6.86
N GLU A 25 -1.55 41.65 -7.78
CA GLU A 25 -0.80 40.49 -8.20
C GLU A 25 0.53 41.03 -8.66
N SER A 26 1.48 41.13 -7.74
CA SER A 26 2.84 41.42 -8.09
C SER A 26 3.28 40.22 -8.92
N SER A 27 3.35 40.43 -10.22
CA SER A 27 4.20 39.67 -11.12
C SER A 27 5.68 39.97 -10.78
N GLU A 28 6.03 40.01 -9.50
CA GLU A 28 7.42 40.01 -9.09
C GLU A 28 7.94 38.63 -9.49
N VAL A 29 8.80 38.64 -10.50
CA VAL A 29 9.72 37.57 -10.81
C VAL A 29 10.56 37.42 -9.55
N GLY A 30 10.06 36.63 -8.59
CA GLY A 30 10.66 36.46 -7.28
C GLY A 30 11.87 35.55 -7.37
N THR A 31 12.86 35.80 -6.54
CA THR A 31 13.89 34.80 -6.28
C THR A 31 13.32 33.78 -5.28
N ASN A 32 13.41 32.49 -5.60
CA ASN A 32 13.01 31.41 -4.67
C ASN A 32 14.26 30.66 -4.19
N PRO A 33 14.75 30.91 -2.96
CA PRO A 33 15.92 30.21 -2.44
C PRO A 33 15.69 28.71 -2.23
N ASN A 34 14.44 28.26 -2.28
CA ASN A 34 14.06 26.85 -2.12
C ASN A 34 13.81 26.17 -3.49
N ALA A 35 14.28 26.76 -4.60
CA ALA A 35 14.19 26.12 -5.91
C ALA A 35 15.13 24.88 -5.97
N ASN A 36 14.62 23.82 -6.56
CA ASN A 36 15.22 22.50 -6.60
C ASN A 36 15.94 22.24 -7.93
N SER A 37 17.12 21.63 -7.89
CA SER A 37 17.78 21.09 -9.10
C SER A 37 17.21 19.72 -9.47
N ALA A 38 17.49 19.25 -10.69
CA ALA A 38 17.13 17.90 -11.14
C ALA A 38 17.72 16.76 -10.27
N THR A 39 18.79 17.04 -9.52
CA THR A 39 19.49 16.08 -8.64
C THR A 39 19.15 16.27 -7.17
N SER A 40 18.21 17.14 -6.83
CA SER A 40 17.78 17.35 -5.44
C SER A 40 16.97 16.17 -4.91
N PRO A 41 16.93 15.93 -3.59
CA PRO A 41 16.04 14.94 -3.00
C PRO A 41 14.57 15.16 -3.36
N THR A 42 14.13 16.43 -3.43
CA THR A 42 12.77 16.78 -3.88
C THR A 42 12.52 16.32 -5.31
N ALA A 43 13.47 16.54 -6.23
CA ALA A 43 13.36 16.07 -7.60
C ALA A 43 13.26 14.53 -7.66
N SER A 44 14.06 13.81 -6.88
CA SER A 44 13.98 12.36 -6.76
C SER A 44 12.61 11.91 -6.29
N ASN A 45 12.07 12.50 -5.22
CA ASN A 45 10.75 12.16 -4.68
C ASN A 45 9.62 12.37 -5.70
N TYR A 46 9.62 13.54 -6.38
CA TYR A 46 8.61 13.79 -7.42
C TYR A 46 8.79 12.91 -8.66
N LYS A 47 10.04 12.60 -9.02
CA LYS A 47 10.32 11.68 -10.12
C LYS A 47 9.81 10.27 -9.80
N ARG A 48 10.11 9.74 -8.62
CA ARG A 48 9.67 8.42 -8.16
C ARG A 48 8.14 8.34 -8.07
N ALA A 49 7.48 9.33 -7.47
CA ALA A 49 6.01 9.40 -7.42
C ALA A 49 5.35 9.58 -8.80
N ALA A 50 6.12 10.00 -9.81
CA ALA A 50 5.67 10.19 -11.18
C ALA A 50 6.12 9.06 -12.14
N MET A 51 6.87 8.06 -11.69
CA MET A 51 7.22 6.89 -12.49
C MET A 51 5.97 6.10 -12.89
N ASN A 52 6.08 5.35 -13.98
CA ASN A 52 5.10 4.32 -14.28
C ASN A 52 5.24 3.21 -13.22
N ASP A 53 4.14 2.89 -12.61
CA ASP A 53 4.03 1.92 -11.53
C ASP A 53 3.36 0.67 -12.10
N GLY A 54 4.03 -0.48 -11.96
CA GLY A 54 3.56 -1.78 -12.42
C GLY A 54 2.82 -2.59 -11.36
N SER A 55 2.76 -2.11 -10.11
CA SER A 55 2.23 -2.88 -8.97
C SER A 55 0.82 -3.48 -9.13
N ASP A 56 0.02 -2.93 -10.04
CA ASP A 56 -1.34 -3.44 -10.34
C ASP A 56 -1.37 -4.86 -10.94
N ASP A 57 -0.28 -5.34 -11.55
CA ASP A 57 -0.16 -6.67 -12.16
C ASP A 57 0.94 -7.55 -11.54
N ASP A 58 1.53 -7.13 -10.41
CA ASP A 58 2.56 -7.86 -9.65
C ASP A 58 2.13 -9.28 -9.26
N PHE A 59 0.87 -9.48 -8.91
CA PHE A 59 0.33 -10.81 -8.61
C PHE A 59 0.48 -11.79 -9.79
N LEU A 60 0.64 -11.28 -11.02
CA LEU A 60 0.78 -12.07 -12.24
C LEU A 60 2.23 -12.19 -12.67
N ASP A 61 3.02 -11.11 -12.58
CA ASP A 61 4.38 -11.07 -13.09
C ASP A 61 5.47 -10.96 -12.00
N GLY A 62 5.08 -10.52 -10.79
CA GLY A 62 5.99 -10.32 -9.66
C GLY A 62 7.03 -9.24 -9.96
N ASN A 63 6.66 -8.13 -10.61
CA ASN A 63 7.57 -7.07 -11.03
C ASN A 63 6.93 -5.67 -10.99
N SER A 64 7.05 -4.98 -9.86
CA SER A 64 6.52 -3.62 -9.63
C SER A 64 7.07 -2.54 -10.58
N CYS A 65 8.26 -2.76 -11.18
CA CYS A 65 8.90 -1.77 -12.05
C CYS A 65 8.43 -1.82 -13.50
N THR A 66 7.64 -2.82 -13.90
CA THR A 66 7.12 -2.95 -15.24
C THR A 66 5.63 -3.21 -15.25
N GLN A 67 4.92 -2.65 -16.19
CA GLN A 67 3.51 -2.86 -16.41
C GLN A 67 3.30 -3.73 -17.65
N LEU A 68 2.55 -4.81 -17.52
CA LEU A 68 2.18 -5.67 -18.65
C LEU A 68 1.29 -4.92 -19.65
N LEU A 69 1.60 -5.05 -20.93
CA LEU A 69 0.80 -4.50 -22.02
C LEU A 69 0.00 -5.59 -22.71
N PHE A 70 -1.28 -5.31 -22.92
CA PHE A 70 -2.23 -6.26 -23.51
C PHE A 70 -2.37 -6.05 -25.03
N PRO A 71 -2.69 -7.13 -25.80
CA PRO A 71 -3.00 -8.48 -25.37
C PRO A 71 -1.76 -9.30 -25.03
N LEU A 72 -1.90 -10.25 -24.10
CA LEU A 72 -0.89 -11.27 -23.80
C LEU A 72 -1.55 -12.61 -23.47
N THR A 73 -0.77 -13.70 -23.55
CA THR A 73 -1.20 -15.05 -23.17
C THR A 73 -0.28 -15.57 -22.08
N ALA A 74 -0.87 -16.15 -21.05
CA ALA A 74 -0.16 -16.77 -19.93
C ALA A 74 -0.81 -18.11 -19.55
N ALA A 75 -0.04 -19.00 -18.96
CA ALA A 75 -0.56 -20.15 -18.22
C ALA A 75 -0.47 -19.85 -16.73
N VAL A 76 -1.64 -19.79 -16.06
CA VAL A 76 -1.81 -19.58 -14.63
C VAL A 76 -2.27 -20.89 -14.02
N ASN A 77 -1.51 -21.47 -13.10
CA ASN A 77 -1.75 -22.80 -12.52
C ASN A 77 -2.01 -23.89 -13.58
N GLY A 78 -1.28 -23.81 -14.69
CA GLY A 78 -1.41 -24.73 -15.84
C GLY A 78 -2.62 -24.46 -16.74
N GLN A 79 -3.47 -23.48 -16.42
CA GLN A 79 -4.59 -23.06 -17.25
C GLN A 79 -4.15 -21.94 -18.20
N THR A 80 -4.15 -22.17 -19.51
CA THR A 80 -3.83 -21.13 -20.48
C THR A 80 -4.98 -20.14 -20.64
N ILE A 81 -4.68 -18.86 -20.44
CA ILE A 81 -5.61 -17.74 -20.60
C ILE A 81 -5.02 -16.68 -21.54
N THR A 82 -5.87 -16.00 -22.28
CA THR A 82 -5.49 -14.83 -23.08
C THR A 82 -6.14 -13.60 -22.48
N LEU A 83 -5.31 -12.66 -22.04
CA LEU A 83 -5.72 -11.37 -21.47
C LEU A 83 -5.71 -10.34 -22.60
N LEU A 84 -6.87 -9.83 -22.97
CA LEU A 84 -7.03 -8.87 -24.07
C LEU A 84 -6.91 -7.43 -23.59
N THR A 85 -7.28 -7.20 -22.31
CA THR A 85 -7.31 -5.90 -21.65
C THR A 85 -6.94 -6.06 -20.19
N ARG A 86 -6.62 -4.93 -19.53
CA ARG A 86 -6.38 -4.91 -18.07
C ARG A 86 -7.56 -5.44 -17.24
N LEU A 87 -8.80 -5.32 -17.72
CA LEU A 87 -9.97 -5.86 -17.02
C LEU A 87 -9.94 -7.39 -16.90
N ASP A 88 -9.25 -8.05 -17.83
CA ASP A 88 -9.13 -9.52 -17.84
C ASP A 88 -8.17 -10.05 -16.76
N LEU A 89 -7.40 -9.17 -16.08
CA LEU A 89 -6.58 -9.52 -14.91
C LEU A 89 -7.40 -10.18 -13.80
N SER A 90 -8.69 -9.83 -13.66
CA SER A 90 -9.60 -10.50 -12.73
C SER A 90 -9.77 -12.00 -13.00
N ILE A 91 -9.55 -12.47 -14.24
CA ILE A 91 -9.60 -13.88 -14.58
C ILE A 91 -8.38 -14.59 -13.96
N ALA A 92 -7.19 -14.02 -14.11
CA ALA A 92 -5.97 -14.55 -13.50
C ALA A 92 -6.07 -14.55 -11.97
N LEU A 93 -6.55 -13.45 -11.36
CA LEU A 93 -6.79 -13.36 -9.92
C LEU A 93 -7.75 -14.44 -9.42
N SER A 94 -8.81 -14.77 -10.18
CA SER A 94 -9.76 -15.82 -9.77
C SER A 94 -9.16 -17.22 -9.85
N ILE A 95 -8.14 -17.46 -10.68
CA ILE A 95 -7.45 -18.75 -10.77
C ILE A 95 -6.44 -18.87 -9.63
N ILE A 96 -5.67 -17.81 -9.37
CA ILE A 96 -4.71 -17.70 -8.25
C ILE A 96 -5.44 -17.84 -6.91
N GLY A 97 -6.54 -17.15 -6.72
CA GLY A 97 -7.33 -17.19 -5.49
C GLY A 97 -8.29 -18.38 -5.35
N GLU A 98 -8.21 -19.41 -6.20
CA GLU A 98 -9.07 -20.62 -6.07
C GLU A 98 -8.73 -21.41 -4.79
N PHE A 99 -7.45 -21.45 -4.42
CA PHE A 99 -6.95 -22.08 -3.19
C PHE A 99 -5.94 -21.16 -2.52
N ASN A 100 -6.07 -20.95 -1.21
CA ASN A 100 -5.19 -20.04 -0.46
C ASN A 100 -3.89 -20.72 0.07
N ASN A 101 -3.72 -22.03 -0.16
CA ASN A 101 -2.65 -22.84 0.43
C ASN A 101 -1.88 -23.68 -0.59
N ASP A 102 -1.96 -23.35 -1.85
CA ASP A 102 -1.17 -23.94 -2.92
C ASP A 102 -0.10 -22.97 -3.43
N SER A 103 0.81 -23.49 -4.24
CA SER A 103 1.86 -22.67 -4.87
C SER A 103 1.38 -22.27 -6.25
N ASP A 104 1.08 -20.99 -6.43
CA ASP A 104 0.73 -20.45 -7.72
C ASP A 104 1.90 -20.45 -8.70
N SER A 105 1.58 -20.64 -9.95
CA SER A 105 2.55 -20.60 -11.04
C SER A 105 2.03 -19.81 -12.23
N VAL A 106 2.84 -18.87 -12.70
CA VAL A 106 2.55 -18.08 -13.90
C VAL A 106 3.68 -18.27 -14.91
N THR A 107 3.33 -18.54 -16.16
CA THR A 107 4.28 -18.58 -17.29
C THR A 107 3.69 -17.84 -18.47
N PHE A 108 4.48 -16.93 -19.06
CA PHE A 108 4.07 -16.15 -20.22
C PHE A 108 4.38 -16.85 -21.53
N ASP A 109 3.52 -16.66 -22.52
CA ASP A 109 3.79 -17.04 -23.91
C ASP A 109 4.49 -15.88 -24.62
N PHE A 110 5.82 -15.94 -24.68
CA PHE A 110 6.66 -14.88 -25.25
C PHE A 110 6.57 -14.83 -26.78
N PRO A 111 6.73 -13.64 -27.42
CA PRO A 111 7.09 -12.37 -26.79
C PRO A 111 5.90 -11.66 -26.12
N ILE A 112 6.18 -10.92 -25.03
CA ILE A 112 5.24 -10.00 -24.41
C ILE A 112 5.74 -8.57 -24.51
N ASN A 113 4.84 -7.60 -24.39
CA ASN A 113 5.22 -6.19 -24.31
C ASN A 113 5.02 -5.71 -22.87
N VAL A 114 5.97 -4.91 -22.39
CA VAL A 114 5.87 -4.27 -21.07
C VAL A 114 6.21 -2.78 -21.18
N ARG A 115 5.67 -1.99 -20.25
CA ARG A 115 6.03 -0.58 -20.06
C ARG A 115 6.88 -0.46 -18.81
N THR A 116 8.08 0.09 -18.93
CA THR A 116 9.00 0.28 -17.82
C THR A 116 8.60 1.46 -16.95
N SER A 117 9.23 1.60 -15.79
CA SER A 117 9.06 2.74 -14.88
C SER A 117 9.37 4.10 -15.52
N SER A 118 10.16 4.13 -16.60
CA SER A 118 10.47 5.32 -17.40
C SER A 118 9.49 5.60 -18.54
N TYR A 119 8.34 4.91 -18.60
CA TYR A 119 7.33 4.97 -19.67
C TYR A 119 7.79 4.42 -21.02
N SER A 120 8.95 3.78 -21.10
CA SER A 120 9.42 3.13 -22.32
C SER A 120 8.70 1.80 -22.53
N GLU A 121 8.20 1.55 -23.73
CA GLU A 121 7.62 0.25 -24.10
C GLU A 121 8.68 -0.63 -24.75
N ILE A 122 8.85 -1.83 -24.23
CA ILE A 122 9.84 -2.80 -24.71
C ILE A 122 9.21 -4.14 -24.97
N VAL A 123 9.84 -4.92 -25.87
CA VAL A 123 9.46 -6.31 -26.18
C VAL A 123 10.35 -7.25 -25.40
N VAL A 124 9.76 -8.06 -24.54
CA VAL A 124 10.43 -9.14 -23.81
C VAL A 124 10.27 -10.42 -24.60
N SER A 125 11.37 -11.00 -25.05
CA SER A 125 11.34 -12.08 -26.02
C SER A 125 11.47 -13.47 -25.41
N SER A 126 11.87 -13.56 -24.15
CA SER A 126 12.10 -14.83 -23.45
C SER A 126 11.96 -14.67 -21.93
N GLN A 127 11.82 -15.80 -21.23
CA GLN A 127 11.84 -15.84 -19.77
C GLN A 127 13.15 -15.25 -19.22
N SER A 128 14.30 -15.53 -19.84
CA SER A 128 15.57 -14.95 -19.38
C SER A 128 15.65 -13.44 -19.51
N ASP A 129 15.00 -12.84 -20.51
CA ASP A 129 14.92 -11.37 -20.64
C ASP A 129 13.99 -10.81 -19.56
N PHE A 130 12.93 -11.54 -19.23
CA PHE A 130 12.00 -11.18 -18.17
C PHE A 130 12.65 -11.26 -16.80
N ASP A 131 13.39 -12.33 -16.52
CA ASP A 131 14.13 -12.51 -15.25
C ASP A 131 15.18 -11.40 -15.05
N ALA A 132 15.81 -10.93 -16.14
CA ALA A 132 16.74 -9.80 -16.06
C ALA A 132 16.04 -8.50 -15.70
N LEU A 133 14.82 -8.26 -16.18
CA LEU A 133 14.02 -7.09 -15.77
C LEU A 133 13.61 -7.15 -14.31
N LYS A 134 13.32 -8.33 -13.79
CA LYS A 134 13.04 -8.52 -12.35
C LYS A 134 14.28 -8.22 -11.49
N GLU A 135 15.44 -8.74 -11.89
CA GLU A 135 16.70 -8.45 -11.18
C GLU A 135 17.03 -6.94 -11.19
N ASP A 136 16.79 -6.27 -12.33
CA ASP A 136 16.97 -4.80 -12.42
C ASP A 136 15.98 -4.06 -11.49
N CYS A 137 14.74 -4.54 -11.35
CA CYS A 137 13.76 -4.00 -10.44
C CYS A 137 14.16 -4.18 -8.97
N GLU A 138 14.51 -5.41 -8.56
CA GLU A 138 14.98 -5.72 -7.21
C GLU A 138 16.18 -4.84 -6.81
N ASN A 139 17.09 -4.56 -7.76
CA ASN A 139 18.21 -3.65 -7.53
C ASN A 139 17.74 -2.20 -7.34
N ALA A 140 16.77 -1.73 -8.15
CA ALA A 140 16.23 -0.37 -8.03
C ALA A 140 15.48 -0.18 -6.70
N GLU A 141 14.72 -1.17 -6.27
CA GLU A 141 14.03 -1.19 -4.96
C GLU A 141 15.05 -1.16 -3.80
N ALA A 142 16.09 -1.99 -3.86
CA ALA A 142 17.16 -2.02 -2.86
C ALA A 142 17.92 -0.69 -2.74
N GLU A 143 18.04 0.06 -3.84
CA GLU A 143 18.67 1.38 -3.89
C GLU A 143 17.67 2.53 -3.59
N GLY A 144 16.36 2.23 -3.47
CA GLY A 144 15.31 3.21 -3.27
C GLY A 144 15.11 4.14 -4.48
N GLU A 145 15.30 3.61 -5.68
CA GLU A 145 15.16 4.32 -6.97
C GLU A 145 13.89 3.91 -7.75
N ASP A 146 13.11 2.97 -7.22
CA ASP A 146 11.84 2.46 -7.72
C ASP A 146 10.70 3.49 -7.69
N ALA A 147 9.57 3.15 -8.28
CA ALA A 147 8.36 3.96 -8.22
C ALA A 147 7.80 4.02 -6.78
N VAL A 148 7.23 5.16 -6.40
CA VAL A 148 6.42 5.30 -5.19
C VAL A 148 4.97 5.09 -5.57
N SER A 149 4.40 3.95 -5.16
CA SER A 149 3.02 3.53 -5.44
C SER A 149 1.99 4.16 -4.49
N CYS A 150 2.38 4.31 -3.23
CA CYS A 150 1.50 4.68 -2.12
C CYS A 150 1.05 6.14 -2.07
N VAL A 151 1.62 7.04 -2.91
CA VAL A 151 1.21 8.45 -3.04
C VAL A 151 0.93 8.78 -4.49
N THR A 152 -0.32 9.05 -4.81
CA THR A 152 -0.74 9.50 -6.14
C THR A 152 -1.03 10.99 -6.13
N ILE A 153 -0.27 11.76 -6.91
CA ILE A 153 -0.47 13.21 -7.06
C ILE A 153 -1.70 13.46 -7.94
N ASP A 154 -2.57 14.37 -7.51
CA ASP A 154 -3.70 14.85 -8.32
C ASP A 154 -3.22 15.89 -9.32
N PHE A 155 -3.54 15.70 -10.59
CA PHE A 155 -3.21 16.62 -11.66
C PHE A 155 -4.43 17.50 -12.04
N PRO A 156 -4.21 18.74 -12.54
CA PRO A 156 -2.93 19.33 -12.98
C PRO A 156 -2.09 19.92 -11.83
N VAL A 157 -0.76 19.90 -12.00
CA VAL A 157 0.20 20.54 -11.09
C VAL A 157 0.98 21.61 -11.86
N THR A 158 1.21 22.77 -11.24
CA THR A 158 2.01 23.84 -11.83
C THR A 158 3.44 23.79 -11.28
N MET A 159 4.40 23.64 -12.17
CA MET A 159 5.83 23.68 -11.89
C MET A 159 6.37 25.05 -12.26
N LEU A 160 6.97 25.75 -11.29
CA LEU A 160 7.65 27.03 -11.54
C LEU A 160 9.10 26.75 -11.91
N THR A 161 9.61 27.44 -12.92
CA THR A 161 10.98 27.26 -13.41
C THR A 161 11.86 28.46 -13.09
N TYR A 162 13.14 28.22 -12.80
CA TYR A 162 14.09 29.24 -12.40
C TYR A 162 15.45 29.00 -13.08
N ASN A 163 16.25 30.06 -13.21
CA ASN A 163 17.65 29.95 -13.58
C ASN A 163 18.53 29.66 -12.34
N ILE A 164 19.84 29.47 -12.54
CA ILE A 164 20.80 29.21 -11.45
C ILE A 164 20.94 30.38 -10.47
N SER A 165 20.50 31.59 -10.83
CA SER A 165 20.43 32.75 -9.94
C SER A 165 19.14 32.80 -9.16
N VAL A 166 18.34 31.72 -9.19
CA VAL A 166 17.03 31.55 -8.57
C VAL A 166 15.97 32.58 -9.01
N GLU A 167 16.16 33.17 -10.18
CA GLU A 167 15.19 34.07 -10.80
C GLU A 167 14.19 33.24 -11.59
N GLN A 168 12.89 33.50 -11.38
CA GLN A 168 11.84 32.78 -12.09
C GLN A 168 11.88 33.06 -13.60
N THR A 169 11.93 32.01 -14.40
CA THR A 169 11.97 32.06 -15.86
C THR A 169 10.64 31.72 -16.52
N GLY A 170 9.73 31.05 -15.78
CA GLY A 170 8.42 30.68 -16.30
C GLY A 170 7.68 29.71 -15.41
N SER A 171 6.68 29.08 -15.99
CA SER A 171 5.92 27.99 -15.37
C SER A 171 5.47 26.97 -16.42
N VAL A 172 5.33 25.71 -16.00
CA VAL A 172 4.83 24.59 -16.80
C VAL A 172 3.70 23.92 -16.04
N VAL A 173 2.55 23.74 -16.69
CA VAL A 173 1.44 22.97 -16.12
C VAL A 173 1.55 21.53 -16.60
N VAL A 174 1.80 20.60 -15.70
CA VAL A 174 1.85 19.15 -15.97
C VAL A 174 0.47 18.55 -15.71
N GLN A 175 0.01 17.69 -16.63
CA GLN A 175 -1.35 17.15 -16.65
C GLN A 175 -1.42 15.67 -16.24
N SER A 176 -0.26 15.00 -16.09
CA SER A 176 -0.20 13.57 -15.78
C SER A 176 1.11 13.19 -15.09
N LYS A 177 1.15 11.97 -14.49
CA LYS A 177 2.38 11.36 -13.95
C LYS A 177 3.50 11.37 -14.99
N GLU A 178 3.24 10.90 -16.21
CA GLU A 178 4.23 10.86 -17.29
C GLU A 178 4.80 12.25 -17.63
N GLN A 179 3.96 13.29 -17.71
CA GLN A 179 4.42 14.65 -17.97
C GLN A 179 5.28 15.19 -16.82
N LEU A 180 4.96 14.86 -15.56
CA LEU A 180 5.77 15.24 -14.41
C LEU A 180 7.13 14.51 -14.43
N TYR A 181 7.13 13.21 -14.71
CA TYR A 181 8.34 12.41 -14.87
C TYR A 181 9.27 13.00 -15.92
N LEU A 182 8.74 13.27 -17.11
CA LEU A 182 9.49 13.86 -18.22
C LEU A 182 9.98 15.26 -17.89
N PHE A 183 9.14 16.11 -17.26
CA PHE A 183 9.54 17.46 -16.84
C PHE A 183 10.80 17.42 -15.96
N ILE A 184 10.85 16.53 -14.97
CA ILE A 184 12.00 16.43 -14.05
C ILE A 184 13.20 15.81 -14.75
N THR A 185 12.98 14.76 -15.57
CA THR A 185 14.04 14.04 -16.27
C THR A 185 14.74 14.92 -17.32
N ASP A 186 13.97 15.77 -18.00
CA ASP A 186 14.47 16.65 -19.07
C ASP A 186 14.99 18.00 -18.54
N LEU A 187 14.92 18.23 -17.22
CA LEU A 187 15.37 19.48 -16.62
C LEU A 187 16.87 19.67 -16.85
N GLN A 188 17.20 20.78 -17.49
CA GLN A 188 18.62 21.09 -17.80
C GLN A 188 19.42 21.34 -16.52
N SER A 189 20.73 21.10 -16.56
CA SER A 189 21.60 21.21 -15.40
C SER A 189 21.73 22.65 -14.84
N ASP A 190 21.36 23.65 -15.62
CA ASP A 190 21.35 25.07 -15.27
C ASP A 190 19.95 25.60 -14.97
N ALA A 191 18.95 24.73 -14.93
CA ALA A 191 17.58 25.04 -14.57
C ALA A 191 17.22 24.52 -13.17
N LEU A 192 16.37 25.26 -12.49
CA LEU A 192 15.81 24.90 -11.21
C LEU A 192 14.28 24.92 -11.30
N PHE A 193 13.60 24.24 -10.41
CA PHE A 193 12.15 24.23 -10.32
C PHE A 193 11.66 24.34 -8.87
N SER A 194 10.39 24.72 -8.71
CA SER A 194 9.62 24.48 -7.50
C SER A 194 8.21 24.10 -7.87
N VAL A 195 7.53 23.40 -6.97
CA VAL A 195 6.10 23.11 -7.10
C VAL A 195 5.31 24.33 -6.62
N ASN A 196 4.28 24.70 -7.35
CA ASN A 196 3.34 25.73 -6.93
C ASN A 196 2.29 25.14 -5.98
N TYR A 197 2.59 25.18 -4.69
CA TYR A 197 1.71 24.65 -3.64
C TYR A 197 0.49 25.52 -3.38
N PRO A 198 -0.62 24.94 -2.79
CA PRO A 198 -0.77 23.55 -2.42
C PRO A 198 -1.03 22.62 -3.61
N VAL A 199 -0.69 21.33 -3.46
CA VAL A 199 -1.09 20.26 -4.37
C VAL A 199 -1.83 19.18 -3.58
N SER A 200 -2.79 18.52 -4.21
CA SER A 200 -3.52 17.40 -3.64
C SER A 200 -2.84 16.08 -4.02
N ALA A 201 -2.87 15.12 -3.10
CA ALA A 201 -2.46 13.75 -3.36
C ALA A 201 -3.42 12.77 -2.68
N VAL A 202 -3.46 11.54 -3.17
CA VAL A 202 -4.25 10.45 -2.59
C VAL A 202 -3.29 9.34 -2.19
N LEU A 203 -3.40 8.88 -0.95
CA LEU A 203 -2.65 7.74 -0.44
C LEU A 203 -3.29 6.41 -0.89
N SER A 204 -2.54 5.30 -0.85
CA SER A 204 -3.02 3.94 -1.19
C SER A 204 -4.29 3.55 -0.43
N ASN A 205 -4.45 3.99 0.82
CA ASN A 205 -5.66 3.77 1.63
C ASN A 205 -6.86 4.66 1.26
N GLY A 206 -6.78 5.46 0.17
CA GLY A 206 -7.81 6.36 -0.31
C GLY A 206 -7.91 7.70 0.43
N THR A 207 -7.04 7.97 1.41
CA THR A 207 -7.02 9.25 2.12
C THR A 207 -6.48 10.36 1.23
N THR A 208 -7.23 11.46 1.09
CA THR A 208 -6.75 12.66 0.39
C THR A 208 -5.89 13.50 1.33
N LEU A 209 -4.74 13.92 0.84
CA LEU A 209 -3.76 14.73 1.55
C LEU A 209 -3.49 16.03 0.81
N GLU A 210 -3.44 17.15 1.52
CA GLU A 210 -2.98 18.44 0.98
C GLU A 210 -1.49 18.63 1.28
N ILE A 211 -0.69 18.69 0.21
CA ILE A 211 0.75 18.91 0.25
C ILE A 211 1.02 20.41 0.13
N ASN A 212 1.64 20.99 1.14
CA ASN A 212 1.88 22.43 1.26
C ASN A 212 3.34 22.85 1.07
N SER A 213 4.25 21.88 0.96
CA SER A 213 5.70 22.11 0.81
C SER A 213 6.41 20.84 0.37
N ASP A 214 7.67 20.99 -0.12
CA ASP A 214 8.56 19.87 -0.41
C ASP A 214 8.76 18.96 0.81
N ALA A 215 8.90 19.54 2.00
CA ALA A 215 9.05 18.79 3.25
C ALA A 215 7.80 17.96 3.60
N SER A 216 6.59 18.52 3.39
CA SER A 216 5.36 17.76 3.64
C SER A 216 5.16 16.63 2.63
N PHE A 217 5.61 16.82 1.39
CA PHE A 217 5.61 15.75 0.38
C PHE A 217 6.59 14.64 0.74
N GLN A 218 7.82 14.99 1.13
CA GLN A 218 8.81 14.01 1.58
C GLN A 218 8.32 13.20 2.78
N ASN A 219 7.68 13.85 3.76
CA ASN A 219 7.12 13.16 4.92
C ASN A 219 6.00 12.18 4.49
N ALA A 220 5.10 12.62 3.61
CA ALA A 220 4.03 11.76 3.11
C ALA A 220 4.57 10.51 2.40
N ILE A 221 5.61 10.65 1.56
CA ILE A 221 6.29 9.52 0.92
C ILE A 221 6.92 8.61 1.99
N SER A 222 7.66 9.17 2.95
CA SER A 222 8.35 8.37 3.96
C SER A 222 7.37 7.59 4.85
N GLU A 223 6.26 8.22 5.25
CA GLU A 223 5.22 7.58 6.07
C GLU A 223 4.50 6.48 5.29
N CYS A 224 4.19 6.70 4.01
CA CYS A 224 3.50 5.69 3.23
C CYS A 224 4.41 4.52 2.86
N MET A 225 5.67 4.74 2.51
CA MET A 225 6.64 3.66 2.24
C MET A 225 6.89 2.81 3.50
N GLN A 226 6.94 3.43 4.68
CA GLN A 226 7.02 2.68 5.92
C GLN A 226 5.77 1.80 6.14
N SER A 227 4.57 2.33 5.85
CA SER A 227 3.33 1.55 5.95
C SER A 227 3.32 0.37 4.98
N GLU A 228 3.74 0.55 3.72
CA GLU A 228 3.85 -0.53 2.74
C GLU A 228 4.85 -1.61 3.19
N GLN A 229 6.01 -1.22 3.72
CA GLN A 229 6.96 -2.17 4.28
C GLN A 229 6.37 -2.96 5.46
N GLU A 230 5.66 -2.30 6.37
CA GLU A 230 4.98 -2.97 7.50
C GLU A 230 3.89 -3.93 7.01
N GLU A 231 3.16 -3.58 5.93
CA GLU A 231 2.17 -4.44 5.30
C GLU A 231 2.80 -5.67 4.62
N GLU A 232 3.93 -5.50 3.93
CA GLU A 232 4.67 -6.59 3.30
C GLU A 232 5.26 -7.56 4.34
N GLU A 233 5.93 -7.05 5.38
CA GLU A 233 6.45 -7.86 6.49
C GLU A 233 5.32 -8.62 7.21
N ALA A 234 4.13 -8.01 7.34
CA ALA A 234 2.97 -8.67 7.90
C ALA A 234 2.42 -9.77 6.97
N ALA A 235 2.43 -9.55 5.65
CA ALA A 235 2.00 -10.54 4.66
C ALA A 235 2.93 -11.76 4.64
N GLU A 236 4.25 -11.55 4.67
CA GLU A 236 5.22 -12.65 4.80
C GLU A 236 5.00 -13.44 6.10
N THR A 237 4.82 -12.73 7.22
CA THR A 237 4.52 -13.36 8.52
C THR A 237 3.20 -14.14 8.48
N ALA A 238 2.17 -13.64 7.79
CA ALA A 238 0.90 -14.34 7.64
C ALA A 238 1.08 -15.68 6.90
N ASN A 239 1.85 -15.68 5.82
CA ASN A 239 2.18 -16.90 5.07
C ASN A 239 2.93 -17.92 5.94
N GLU A 240 3.89 -17.47 6.77
CA GLU A 240 4.61 -18.34 7.70
C GLU A 240 3.68 -18.92 8.76
N VAL A 241 2.79 -18.11 9.34
CA VAL A 241 1.81 -18.55 10.35
C VAL A 241 0.84 -19.55 9.72
N GLU A 242 0.33 -19.29 8.52
CA GLU A 242 -0.56 -20.22 7.83
C GLU A 242 0.12 -21.55 7.55
N ALA A 243 1.38 -21.54 7.10
CA ALA A 243 2.17 -22.77 6.90
C ALA A 243 2.41 -23.55 8.20
N ILE A 244 2.52 -22.89 9.34
CA ILE A 244 2.65 -23.53 10.66
C ILE A 244 1.31 -24.15 11.10
N LEU A 245 0.21 -23.46 10.89
CA LEU A 245 -1.13 -23.91 11.28
C LEU A 245 -1.61 -25.04 10.36
N SER A 246 -1.50 -24.87 9.06
CA SER A 246 -2.09 -25.73 8.03
C SER A 246 -1.59 -27.18 8.12
N GLY A 247 -2.52 -28.14 8.11
CA GLY A 247 -2.23 -29.57 8.20
C GLY A 247 -1.62 -30.00 9.54
N THR A 248 -1.77 -29.20 10.60
CA THR A 248 -1.14 -29.45 11.91
C THR A 248 -2.21 -29.56 13.00
N THR A 249 -1.90 -30.36 14.03
CA THR A 249 -2.74 -30.54 15.22
C THR A 249 -2.10 -29.88 16.45
N PHE A 250 -2.94 -29.17 17.21
CA PHE A 250 -2.55 -28.42 18.39
C PHE A 250 -3.38 -28.76 19.62
N GLU A 251 -2.88 -28.37 20.79
CA GLU A 251 -3.62 -28.28 22.04
C GLU A 251 -3.63 -26.83 22.55
N VAL A 252 -4.59 -26.46 23.40
CA VAL A 252 -4.62 -25.14 24.04
C VAL A 252 -3.63 -25.13 25.20
N GLU A 253 -2.51 -24.42 25.03
CA GLU A 253 -1.51 -24.21 26.07
C GLU A 253 -1.98 -23.19 27.10
N THR A 254 -2.54 -22.06 26.63
CA THR A 254 -3.14 -21.04 27.50
C THR A 254 -4.39 -20.44 26.85
N PHE A 255 -5.37 -20.14 27.68
CA PHE A 255 -6.52 -19.31 27.30
C PHE A 255 -6.89 -18.43 28.48
N VAL A 256 -6.63 -17.13 28.38
CA VAL A 256 -6.89 -16.15 29.44
C VAL A 256 -8.07 -15.28 29.02
N SER A 257 -9.10 -15.24 29.86
CA SER A 257 -10.25 -14.35 29.69
C SER A 257 -10.67 -13.85 31.06
N GLY A 258 -10.93 -12.54 31.20
CA GLY A 258 -11.24 -11.91 32.48
C GLY A 258 -10.14 -12.07 33.54
N GLY A 259 -8.86 -12.21 33.12
CA GLY A 259 -7.71 -12.40 33.99
C GLY A 259 -7.54 -13.84 34.55
N VAL A 260 -8.32 -14.80 34.07
CA VAL A 260 -8.27 -16.21 34.51
C VAL A 260 -7.84 -17.08 33.34
N ASN A 261 -6.84 -17.95 33.58
CA ASN A 261 -6.45 -18.97 32.62
C ASN A 261 -7.39 -20.18 32.73
N THR A 262 -8.14 -20.46 31.70
CA THR A 262 -9.11 -21.55 31.60
C THR A 262 -8.69 -22.63 30.58
N ALA A 263 -7.41 -22.71 30.20
CA ALA A 263 -6.89 -23.71 29.27
C ALA A 263 -7.25 -25.15 29.67
N ASN A 264 -7.35 -25.42 30.98
CA ASN A 264 -7.73 -26.75 31.50
C ASN A 264 -9.14 -27.20 31.03
N GLU A 265 -10.04 -26.28 30.64
CA GLU A 265 -11.35 -26.61 30.10
C GLU A 265 -11.25 -27.26 28.72
N TYR A 266 -10.11 -27.08 28.04
CA TYR A 266 -9.82 -27.61 26.71
C TYR A 266 -8.80 -28.77 26.72
N ALA A 267 -8.34 -29.21 27.89
CA ALA A 267 -7.29 -30.23 28.01
C ALA A 267 -7.65 -31.57 27.35
N ASP A 268 -8.94 -31.85 27.19
CA ASP A 268 -9.44 -33.07 26.54
C ASP A 268 -9.58 -32.89 25.01
N TYR A 269 -9.30 -31.70 24.47
CA TYR A 269 -9.49 -31.41 23.05
C TYR A 269 -8.16 -31.27 22.31
N THR A 270 -8.16 -31.76 21.07
CA THR A 270 -7.15 -31.43 20.07
C THR A 270 -7.78 -30.65 18.92
N PHE A 271 -7.01 -29.73 18.34
CA PHE A 271 -7.44 -28.81 17.31
C PHE A 271 -6.64 -29.05 16.04
N GLU A 272 -7.28 -29.58 15.00
CA GLU A 272 -6.65 -29.81 13.70
C GLU A 272 -7.00 -28.68 12.76
N PHE A 273 -5.98 -27.92 12.32
CA PHE A 273 -6.08 -26.94 11.27
C PHE A 273 -5.85 -27.62 9.93
N THR A 274 -6.88 -27.75 9.13
CA THR A 274 -6.81 -28.48 7.85
C THR A 274 -6.39 -27.57 6.70
N ASN A 275 -5.90 -28.15 5.60
CA ASN A 275 -5.46 -27.40 4.42
C ASN A 275 -6.63 -26.75 3.64
N ASP A 276 -7.88 -27.10 3.94
CA ASP A 276 -9.08 -26.50 3.36
C ASP A 276 -9.73 -25.47 4.30
N LEU A 277 -8.90 -24.81 5.14
CA LEU A 277 -9.28 -23.73 6.05
C LEU A 277 -10.36 -24.12 7.08
N LYS A 278 -10.46 -25.42 7.42
CA LYS A 278 -11.31 -25.89 8.51
C LYS A 278 -10.51 -26.08 9.79
N LEU A 279 -11.16 -25.80 10.89
CA LEU A 279 -10.63 -26.07 12.23
C LEU A 279 -11.52 -27.13 12.90
N ILE A 280 -10.93 -28.30 13.21
CA ILE A 280 -11.67 -29.43 13.78
C ILE A 280 -11.21 -29.64 15.22
N ALA A 281 -12.13 -29.44 16.16
CA ALA A 281 -11.90 -29.77 17.58
C ALA A 281 -12.43 -31.16 17.92
N ARG A 282 -11.54 -32.06 18.33
CA ARG A 282 -11.86 -33.45 18.73
C ARG A 282 -11.71 -33.64 20.22
N ASN A 283 -12.72 -34.23 20.86
CA ASN A 283 -12.61 -34.62 22.27
C ASN A 283 -11.98 -36.00 22.40
N ASN A 284 -10.75 -36.07 22.91
CA ASN A 284 -10.01 -37.32 23.05
C ASN A 284 -10.37 -38.12 24.30
N ALA A 285 -10.97 -37.49 25.32
CA ALA A 285 -11.43 -38.17 26.52
C ALA A 285 -12.78 -38.87 26.31
N ASN A 286 -13.62 -38.35 25.41
CA ASN A 286 -14.92 -38.93 25.09
C ASN A 286 -15.13 -38.99 23.57
N VAL A 287 -14.62 -40.02 22.94
CA VAL A 287 -14.73 -40.26 21.49
C VAL A 287 -16.13 -40.53 20.96
N ALA A 288 -17.13 -40.60 21.84
CA ALA A 288 -18.54 -40.67 21.44
C ALA A 288 -19.15 -39.30 21.17
N LEU A 289 -18.46 -38.20 21.53
CA LEU A 289 -18.86 -36.87 21.13
C LEU A 289 -18.49 -36.65 19.66
N GLU A 290 -19.37 -35.95 18.96
CA GLU A 290 -19.09 -35.52 17.58
C GLU A 290 -18.01 -34.45 17.59
N ASP A 291 -17.14 -34.46 16.56
CA ASP A 291 -16.16 -33.41 16.31
C ASP A 291 -16.87 -32.07 16.10
N VAL A 292 -16.30 -31.01 16.65
CA VAL A 292 -16.80 -29.65 16.41
C VAL A 292 -16.02 -29.05 15.24
N SER A 293 -16.71 -28.76 14.17
CA SER A 293 -16.14 -28.12 13.00
C SER A 293 -16.29 -26.60 13.10
N GLY A 294 -15.23 -25.89 12.74
CA GLY A 294 -15.17 -24.46 12.56
C GLY A 294 -14.35 -24.12 11.32
N THR A 295 -14.07 -22.87 11.15
CA THR A 295 -13.18 -22.35 10.10
C THR A 295 -12.08 -21.50 10.71
N TYR A 296 -10.97 -21.35 9.99
CA TYR A 296 -9.97 -20.35 10.29
C TYR A 296 -9.56 -19.64 9.00
N GLU A 297 -9.10 -18.40 9.14
CA GLU A 297 -8.57 -17.59 8.05
C GLU A 297 -7.38 -16.80 8.59
N VAL A 298 -6.26 -16.81 7.88
CA VAL A 298 -5.09 -15.98 8.18
C VAL A 298 -5.11 -14.80 7.24
N SER A 299 -4.94 -13.61 7.78
CA SER A 299 -4.91 -12.37 7.00
C SER A 299 -3.92 -11.38 7.60
N SER A 300 -3.52 -10.38 6.84
CA SER A 300 -2.63 -9.31 7.29
C SER A 300 -3.11 -7.94 6.84
N GLU A 301 -2.80 -6.95 7.67
CA GLU A 301 -2.71 -5.53 7.34
C GLU A 301 -1.27 -5.12 7.69
N THR A 302 -1.04 -4.21 8.61
CA THR A 302 0.29 -3.97 9.22
C THR A 302 0.61 -4.97 10.34
N THR A 303 -0.29 -5.88 10.65
CA THR A 303 -0.16 -6.97 11.63
C THR A 303 -0.90 -8.20 11.12
N VAL A 304 -0.54 -9.38 11.65
CA VAL A 304 -1.17 -10.64 11.25
C VAL A 304 -2.37 -10.96 12.13
N PHE A 305 -3.44 -11.37 11.49
CA PHE A 305 -4.68 -11.80 12.11
C PHE A 305 -4.97 -13.26 11.80
N VAL A 306 -5.60 -13.94 12.76
CA VAL A 306 -6.21 -15.25 12.57
C VAL A 306 -7.65 -15.16 13.04
N ASN A 307 -8.59 -15.19 12.10
CA ASN A 307 -10.00 -15.33 12.44
C ASN A 307 -10.27 -16.82 12.74
N ILE A 308 -10.87 -17.12 13.86
CA ILE A 308 -11.38 -18.46 14.22
C ILE A 308 -12.88 -18.34 14.44
N ASP A 309 -13.65 -19.14 13.71
CA ASP A 309 -15.10 -19.19 13.86
C ASP A 309 -15.56 -20.64 14.17
N PHE A 310 -16.18 -20.79 15.34
CA PHE A 310 -16.90 -22.01 15.71
C PHE A 310 -18.39 -21.69 15.82
N GLU A 311 -19.23 -22.63 15.42
CA GLU A 311 -20.67 -22.50 15.65
C GLU A 311 -20.99 -22.18 17.11
N SER A 312 -21.91 -21.26 17.33
CA SER A 312 -22.35 -20.85 18.66
C SER A 312 -22.93 -22.03 19.44
N ASN A 313 -22.72 -22.03 20.77
CA ASN A 313 -23.15 -23.08 21.71
C ASN A 313 -22.39 -24.42 21.65
N THR A 314 -21.18 -24.45 21.10
CA THR A 314 -20.25 -25.58 21.24
C THR A 314 -19.35 -25.40 22.45
N ALA A 315 -18.72 -26.50 22.90
CA ALA A 315 -17.78 -26.48 24.03
C ALA A 315 -16.52 -25.60 23.78
N VAL A 316 -16.20 -25.35 22.50
CA VAL A 316 -15.02 -24.60 22.07
C VAL A 316 -15.35 -23.22 21.51
N SER A 317 -16.63 -22.80 21.51
CA SER A 317 -17.09 -21.53 20.93
C SER A 317 -16.41 -20.28 21.54
N ALA A 318 -15.93 -20.35 22.77
CA ALA A 318 -15.20 -19.25 23.40
C ALA A 318 -13.82 -18.99 22.79
N LEU A 319 -13.27 -19.92 22.01
CA LEU A 319 -12.02 -19.75 21.26
C LEU A 319 -12.26 -19.05 19.89
N GLY A 320 -13.52 -18.95 19.46
CA GLY A 320 -13.90 -18.21 18.25
C GLY A 320 -13.73 -16.70 18.48
N ASN A 321 -12.86 -16.05 17.69
CA ASN A 321 -12.54 -14.61 17.78
C ASN A 321 -11.70 -14.18 16.59
N ASP A 322 -11.56 -12.84 16.43
CA ASP A 322 -10.51 -12.23 15.63
C ASP A 322 -9.25 -12.12 16.51
N TRP A 323 -8.24 -12.89 16.19
CA TRP A 323 -6.99 -12.97 16.92
C TRP A 323 -5.88 -12.19 16.22
N VAL A 324 -5.11 -11.40 16.97
CA VAL A 324 -3.85 -10.82 16.54
C VAL A 324 -2.73 -11.78 16.90
N VAL A 325 -1.87 -12.14 15.96
CA VAL A 325 -0.70 -12.96 16.21
C VAL A 325 0.34 -12.15 16.97
N ASN A 326 0.72 -12.60 18.16
CA ASN A 326 1.74 -11.93 18.98
C ASN A 326 3.14 -12.51 18.76
N THR A 327 3.26 -13.84 18.83
CA THR A 327 4.51 -14.57 18.57
C THR A 327 4.19 -15.92 17.95
N TYR A 328 5.12 -16.44 17.16
CA TYR A 328 5.01 -17.75 16.56
C TYR A 328 6.37 -18.46 16.48
N SER A 329 6.30 -19.77 16.40
CA SER A 329 7.41 -20.67 16.15
C SER A 329 6.87 -21.93 15.49
N SER A 330 7.73 -22.85 15.08
CA SER A 330 7.30 -24.13 14.48
C SER A 330 6.40 -24.99 15.38
N THR A 331 6.26 -24.64 16.68
CA THR A 331 5.54 -25.46 17.67
C THR A 331 4.55 -24.64 18.52
N LEU A 332 4.58 -23.34 18.50
CA LEU A 332 3.76 -22.49 19.37
C LEU A 332 3.30 -21.26 18.60
N VAL A 333 2.02 -20.97 18.65
CA VAL A 333 1.48 -19.69 18.15
C VAL A 333 0.68 -19.03 19.28
N THR A 334 0.97 -17.75 19.55
CA THR A 334 0.31 -16.99 20.62
C THR A 334 -0.46 -15.82 20.06
N PHE A 335 -1.59 -15.54 20.66
CA PHE A 335 -2.56 -14.55 20.17
C PHE A 335 -3.06 -13.65 21.27
N SER A 336 -3.51 -12.46 20.89
CA SER A 336 -4.41 -11.61 21.68
C SER A 336 -5.66 -11.26 20.87
N SER A 337 -6.78 -11.06 21.54
CA SER A 337 -8.01 -10.67 20.84
C SER A 337 -7.86 -9.28 20.24
N LYS A 338 -8.32 -9.10 18.99
CA LYS A 338 -8.35 -7.81 18.29
C LYS A 338 -9.15 -6.74 19.06
N THR A 339 -10.18 -7.15 19.80
CA THR A 339 -11.09 -6.25 20.53
C THR A 339 -10.71 -6.04 21.99
N ASP A 340 -10.00 -6.99 22.63
CA ASP A 340 -9.57 -6.92 24.03
C ASP A 340 -8.22 -7.64 24.20
N ALA A 341 -7.13 -6.91 24.18
CA ALA A 341 -5.78 -7.45 24.29
C ALA A 341 -5.50 -8.20 25.63
N SER A 342 -6.38 -8.09 26.62
CA SER A 342 -6.29 -8.87 27.86
C SER A 342 -6.78 -10.31 27.71
N VAL A 343 -7.52 -10.62 26.65
CA VAL A 343 -7.91 -11.98 26.25
C VAL A 343 -6.82 -12.55 25.35
N THR A 344 -6.20 -13.64 25.81
CA THR A 344 -5.07 -14.25 25.09
C THR A 344 -5.28 -15.76 24.92
N LEU A 345 -4.74 -16.29 23.80
CA LEU A 345 -4.77 -17.70 23.44
C LEU A 345 -3.37 -18.14 23.01
N ALA A 346 -3.00 -19.37 23.34
CA ALA A 346 -1.82 -20.00 22.78
C ALA A 346 -2.14 -21.44 22.37
N PHE A 347 -1.75 -21.78 21.15
CA PHE A 347 -1.79 -23.14 20.62
C PHE A 347 -0.40 -23.74 20.59
N GLN A 348 -0.25 -24.91 21.23
CA GLN A 348 0.97 -25.71 21.23
C GLN A 348 0.78 -26.91 20.30
N LYS A 349 1.71 -27.11 19.36
CA LYS A 349 1.74 -28.25 18.45
C LYS A 349 2.03 -29.54 19.21
N ILE A 350 1.34 -30.62 18.88
CA ILE A 350 1.49 -31.96 19.44
C ILE A 350 2.01 -32.96 18.42
#